data_d41bdc187f25d0132fcb6a159308f714
#
_entry.id   d41bdc187f25d0132fcb6a159308f714
#
_cell.length_a   1.000
_cell.length_b   1.000
_cell.length_c   1.000
_cell.angle_alpha   90.00
_cell.angle_beta   90.00
_cell.angle_gamma   90.00
#
_symmetry.space_group_name_H-M   'P 1'
#
loop_
_entity.id
_entity.type
_entity.pdbx_description
1 polymer ?
#
loop_
_entity_poly.entity_id
_entity_poly.type
_entity_poly.pdbx_seq_one_letter_code
_entity_poly.pdbx_strand_id
1 'polypeptide(L)'
;MNPPFSDKNHRCLTSPFASAEATQQGAHRFAPPPYFDGQRYHSINTWLKRKCGEKTIKLAIDGGFTCPNRDGTKGVGGCTFCSDNGSGEFASNIEDQIRLLSDKWPHARYLAYFQNHTNTYAPVAELRKKYEAVLANPKIEGLVIGTRPDCLPEDVLELLSEINRKHFLWLELGLQTIHEETARAIHRCYDLRVFDRAMEALRERGIKAVVHLILGLPGESREMMLDSVRYVSSKPELFGMKLHLLNIVKGSQMEYLYPDYQPFDSIDAYVRLVCDCLERIPPEVTIHRLTGDAPRSILISPPWSFNKRTILNGIHDRLHLLDSWQGKRCE
;
A
#
# COMPACT_ATOMS: atom_id res chain seq x y z
N MET A 1 -24.49 41.13 8.48
CA MET A 1 -24.76 40.34 7.24
C MET A 1 -23.49 39.61 6.89
N ASN A 2 -23.44 38.31 7.17
CA ASN A 2 -22.34 37.45 6.76
C ASN A 2 -22.53 37.05 5.30
N PRO A 3 -21.47 36.99 4.47
CA PRO A 3 -21.58 36.56 3.10
C PRO A 3 -21.92 35.06 3.03
N PRO A 4 -22.61 34.61 1.96
CA PRO A 4 -23.06 33.25 1.85
C PRO A 4 -21.88 32.27 1.72
N PHE A 5 -22.00 31.14 2.40
CA PHE A 5 -21.10 29.96 2.27
C PHE A 5 -20.97 29.62 0.78
N SER A 6 -19.75 29.71 0.25
CA SER A 6 -19.45 29.23 -1.08
C SER A 6 -19.50 27.70 -1.06
N ASP A 7 -20.23 27.17 -2.00
CA ASP A 7 -20.43 25.74 -2.28
C ASP A 7 -19.10 25.04 -2.54
N LYS A 8 -18.54 24.42 -1.48
CA LYS A 8 -17.26 23.68 -1.54
C LYS A 8 -17.44 22.21 -1.90
N ASN A 9 -18.42 21.89 -2.74
CA ASN A 9 -18.72 20.53 -3.16
C ASN A 9 -17.89 20.03 -4.37
N HIS A 10 -16.72 20.60 -4.65
CA HIS A 10 -15.82 20.00 -5.63
C HIS A 10 -14.90 18.96 -4.98
N ARG A 11 -15.10 17.68 -5.32
CA ARG A 11 -14.17 16.62 -5.00
C ARG A 11 -12.79 16.97 -5.59
N CYS A 12 -11.74 16.98 -4.76
CA CYS A 12 -10.39 17.33 -5.20
C CYS A 12 -9.74 16.24 -6.05
N LEU A 13 -10.21 15.01 -5.88
CA LEU A 13 -9.74 13.84 -6.60
C LEU A 13 -10.79 13.45 -7.63
N THR A 14 -10.76 14.08 -8.82
CA THR A 14 -11.60 13.69 -9.95
C THR A 14 -10.89 12.65 -10.80
N SER A 15 -11.62 11.67 -11.36
CA SER A 15 -11.16 10.82 -12.45
C SER A 15 -11.68 11.37 -13.77
N PRO A 16 -10.92 11.30 -14.90
CA PRO A 16 -9.62 10.72 -15.10
C PRO A 16 -8.48 11.71 -14.89
N PHE A 17 -7.38 11.26 -14.31
CA PHE A 17 -6.15 12.04 -14.24
C PHE A 17 -5.55 12.17 -15.64
N ALA A 18 -5.63 13.36 -16.24
CA ALA A 18 -4.81 13.65 -17.38
C ALA A 18 -3.33 13.54 -16.97
N SER A 19 -2.61 12.70 -17.66
CA SER A 19 -1.19 12.48 -17.54
C SER A 19 -0.42 13.74 -17.94
N ALA A 20 -0.10 14.60 -16.97
CA ALA A 20 0.66 15.83 -17.23
C ALA A 20 2.06 15.82 -16.56
N GLU A 21 2.55 14.70 -16.04
CA GLU A 21 3.87 14.63 -15.39
C GLU A 21 4.87 13.68 -16.07
N ALA A 22 4.55 13.17 -17.25
CA ALA A 22 5.46 12.34 -18.03
C ALA A 22 6.28 13.21 -18.97
N THR A 23 7.33 13.89 -18.49
CA THR A 23 8.46 14.30 -19.33
C THR A 23 9.54 15.01 -18.50
N GLN A 24 10.35 14.24 -17.77
CA GLN A 24 11.67 14.70 -17.32
C GLN A 24 12.53 13.51 -16.82
N GLN A 25 12.67 12.45 -17.61
CA GLN A 25 13.46 11.25 -17.23
C GLN A 25 14.97 11.47 -17.10
N GLY A 26 15.51 12.63 -17.43
CA GLY A 26 16.98 12.88 -17.43
C GLY A 26 17.52 13.75 -16.30
N ALA A 27 16.70 14.57 -15.65
CA ALA A 27 17.17 15.63 -14.76
C ALA A 27 17.34 15.22 -13.26
N HIS A 28 16.87 14.05 -12.86
CA HIS A 28 16.79 13.69 -11.43
C HIS A 28 18.01 12.94 -10.87
N ARG A 29 19.06 12.71 -11.69
CA ARG A 29 20.30 12.05 -11.23
C ARG A 29 21.15 12.93 -10.33
N PHE A 30 20.99 14.24 -10.36
CA PHE A 30 21.86 15.20 -9.66
C PHE A 30 21.23 15.86 -8.44
N ALA A 31 19.90 15.82 -8.32
CA ALA A 31 19.17 16.36 -7.17
C ALA A 31 17.81 15.68 -6.98
N PRO A 32 17.25 15.68 -5.75
CA PRO A 32 15.88 15.21 -5.52
C PRO A 32 14.87 16.04 -6.34
N PRO A 33 13.85 15.37 -6.92
CA PRO A 33 12.80 16.09 -7.63
C PRO A 33 12.10 17.16 -6.78
N PRO A 34 11.77 18.34 -7.32
CA PRO A 34 11.10 19.40 -6.58
C PRO A 34 9.73 19.00 -5.99
N TYR A 35 9.05 18.03 -6.63
CA TYR A 35 7.76 17.54 -6.15
C TYR A 35 7.85 16.61 -4.92
N PHE A 36 9.05 16.30 -4.45
CA PHE A 36 9.25 15.64 -3.14
C PHE A 36 9.00 16.60 -1.97
N ASP A 37 8.84 17.90 -2.21
CA ASP A 37 8.55 18.91 -1.18
C ASP A 37 9.60 18.92 -0.04
N GLY A 38 10.88 18.88 -0.42
CA GLY A 38 12.01 18.84 0.52
C GLY A 38 12.29 17.46 1.16
N GLN A 39 11.49 16.45 0.84
CA GLN A 39 11.75 15.08 1.27
C GLN A 39 12.80 14.39 0.38
N ARG A 40 13.30 13.26 0.83
CA ARG A 40 14.22 12.43 0.03
C ARG A 40 13.52 11.31 -0.75
N TYR A 41 12.20 11.22 -0.66
CA TYR A 41 11.36 10.29 -1.42
C TYR A 41 9.95 10.85 -1.64
N HIS A 42 9.26 10.36 -2.66
CA HIS A 42 7.91 10.77 -3.07
C HIS A 42 6.85 10.13 -2.19
N SER A 43 6.56 10.69 -1.02
CA SER A 43 5.56 10.14 -0.12
C SER A 43 4.14 10.32 -0.68
N ILE A 44 3.26 9.33 -0.47
CA ILE A 44 1.84 9.46 -0.81
C ILE A 44 1.18 10.66 -0.09
N ASN A 45 1.63 11.01 1.11
CA ASN A 45 1.12 12.18 1.83
C ASN A 45 1.46 13.48 1.10
N THR A 46 2.68 13.62 0.59
CA THR A 46 3.11 14.77 -0.22
C THR A 46 2.30 14.84 -1.52
N TRP A 47 2.15 13.70 -2.20
CA TRP A 47 1.35 13.62 -3.42
C TRP A 47 -0.11 14.05 -3.19
N LEU A 48 -0.77 13.49 -2.17
CA LEU A 48 -2.15 13.84 -1.82
C LEU A 48 -2.29 15.31 -1.43
N LYS A 49 -1.37 15.86 -0.63
CA LYS A 49 -1.36 17.26 -0.25
C LYS A 49 -1.27 18.19 -1.48
N ARG A 50 -0.42 17.86 -2.45
CA ARG A 50 -0.28 18.61 -3.71
C ARG A 50 -1.55 18.55 -4.57
N LYS A 51 -2.22 17.38 -4.61
CA LYS A 51 -3.46 17.21 -5.39
C LYS A 51 -4.68 17.83 -4.76
N CYS A 52 -4.82 17.73 -3.43
CA CYS A 52 -6.02 18.18 -2.70
C CYS A 52 -5.87 19.54 -2.01
N GLY A 53 -4.65 20.05 -1.86
CA GLY A 53 -4.39 21.25 -1.07
C GLY A 53 -4.55 21.07 0.44
N GLU A 54 -5.17 19.98 0.88
CA GLU A 54 -5.52 19.68 2.27
C GLU A 54 -5.02 18.29 2.70
N LYS A 55 -5.02 18.06 4.01
CA LYS A 55 -4.67 16.74 4.56
C LYS A 55 -5.69 15.69 4.12
N THR A 56 -5.24 14.63 3.49
CA THR A 56 -6.06 13.47 3.14
C THR A 56 -5.64 12.27 3.98
N ILE A 57 -6.60 11.56 4.56
CA ILE A 57 -6.40 10.44 5.49
C ILE A 57 -7.10 9.21 4.96
N LYS A 58 -6.44 8.05 5.05
CA LYS A 58 -7.07 6.76 4.80
C LYS A 58 -7.76 6.27 6.05
N LEU A 59 -9.06 5.98 5.96
CA LEU A 59 -9.85 5.34 6.99
C LEU A 59 -9.80 3.83 6.76
N ALA A 60 -9.23 3.08 7.69
CA ALA A 60 -9.14 1.62 7.59
C ALA A 60 -10.51 1.00 7.89
N ILE A 61 -11.13 0.39 6.88
CA ILE A 61 -12.49 -0.17 6.96
C ILE A 61 -12.42 -1.69 6.87
N ASP A 62 -13.14 -2.35 7.75
CA ASP A 62 -13.45 -3.76 7.63
C ASP A 62 -14.69 -3.93 6.73
N GLY A 63 -14.50 -4.47 5.55
CA GLY A 63 -15.58 -4.77 4.60
C GLY A 63 -16.34 -6.07 4.90
N GLY A 64 -15.92 -6.85 5.89
CA GLY A 64 -16.47 -8.16 6.19
C GLY A 64 -16.20 -9.19 5.07
N PHE A 65 -15.11 -9.03 4.34
CA PHE A 65 -14.70 -9.97 3.29
C PHE A 65 -13.86 -11.12 3.88
N THR A 66 -13.74 -12.20 3.10
CA THR A 66 -12.83 -13.31 3.39
C THR A 66 -11.65 -13.33 2.39
N CYS A 67 -10.93 -14.44 2.35
CA CYS A 67 -9.80 -14.65 1.44
C CYS A 67 -9.87 -16.08 0.88
N PRO A 68 -9.69 -16.27 -0.44
CA PRO A 68 -9.71 -17.61 -1.04
C PRO A 68 -8.57 -18.52 -0.54
N ASN A 69 -7.58 -17.93 0.12
CA ASN A 69 -6.50 -18.65 0.80
C ASN A 69 -6.85 -19.09 2.22
N ARG A 70 -8.08 -18.79 2.70
CA ARG A 70 -8.59 -19.15 4.04
C ARG A 70 -9.79 -20.07 3.98
N ASP A 71 -10.69 -19.87 3.02
CA ASP A 71 -11.96 -20.56 2.92
C ASP A 71 -11.89 -21.92 2.18
N GLY A 72 -10.70 -22.35 1.78
CA GLY A 72 -10.48 -23.61 1.09
C GLY A 72 -10.56 -23.53 -0.44
N THR A 73 -10.93 -22.38 -1.03
CA THR A 73 -11.02 -22.23 -2.49
C THR A 73 -9.66 -22.35 -3.16
N LYS A 74 -8.61 -21.76 -2.57
CA LYS A 74 -7.23 -21.86 -3.05
C LYS A 74 -6.26 -22.40 -2.01
N GLY A 75 -6.55 -22.18 -0.74
CA GLY A 75 -5.75 -22.64 0.39
C GLY A 75 -6.52 -22.55 1.68
N VAL A 76 -5.98 -23.13 2.75
CA VAL A 76 -6.54 -23.14 4.09
C VAL A 76 -5.60 -22.40 5.04
N GLY A 77 -6.15 -21.62 5.98
CA GLY A 77 -5.39 -20.93 7.03
C GLY A 77 -4.75 -19.62 6.62
N GLY A 78 -4.76 -19.26 5.33
CA GLY A 78 -4.19 -18.00 4.83
C GLY A 78 -2.69 -18.05 4.56
N CYS A 79 -2.12 -16.89 4.22
CA CYS A 79 -0.67 -16.72 4.14
C CYS A 79 -0.05 -16.82 5.54
N THR A 80 1.16 -17.39 5.64
CA THR A 80 1.79 -17.70 6.93
C THR A 80 2.03 -16.50 7.83
N PHE A 81 2.20 -15.31 7.23
CA PHE A 81 2.42 -14.05 7.94
C PHE A 81 1.12 -13.33 8.35
N CYS A 82 -0.04 -13.74 7.83
CA CYS A 82 -1.32 -13.09 8.15
C CYS A 82 -1.85 -13.54 9.51
N SER A 83 -2.25 -12.57 10.33
CA SER A 83 -3.09 -12.81 11.51
C SER A 83 -4.51 -13.25 11.12
N ASP A 84 -5.31 -13.65 12.10
CA ASP A 84 -6.72 -14.00 11.88
C ASP A 84 -7.55 -12.84 11.31
N ASN A 85 -7.17 -11.61 11.64
CA ASN A 85 -7.80 -10.39 11.13
C ASN A 85 -7.32 -9.97 9.72
N GLY A 86 -6.55 -10.81 9.01
CA GLY A 86 -6.09 -10.54 7.66
C GLY A 86 -5.22 -9.28 7.54
N SER A 87 -4.40 -9.00 8.56
CA SER A 87 -3.53 -7.79 8.67
C SER A 87 -4.31 -6.47 8.74
N GLY A 88 -5.53 -6.50 9.27
CA GLY A 88 -6.42 -5.35 9.43
C GLY A 88 -6.78 -5.03 10.88
N GLU A 89 -5.84 -5.17 11.83
CA GLU A 89 -6.07 -5.00 13.26
C GLU A 89 -6.58 -3.61 13.66
N PHE A 90 -6.42 -2.61 12.80
CA PHE A 90 -6.88 -1.23 13.02
C PHE A 90 -8.15 -0.87 12.25
N ALA A 91 -8.72 -1.81 11.49
CA ALA A 91 -9.91 -1.56 10.72
C ALA A 91 -11.17 -1.63 11.58
N SER A 92 -12.12 -0.74 11.30
CA SER A 92 -13.45 -0.71 11.94
C SER A 92 -14.49 -0.15 10.97
N ASN A 93 -15.68 0.19 11.45
CA ASN A 93 -16.66 0.87 10.61
C ASN A 93 -16.24 2.34 10.34
N ILE A 94 -16.83 2.92 9.30
CA ILE A 94 -16.43 4.23 8.79
C ILE A 94 -16.72 5.37 9.78
N GLU A 95 -17.84 5.29 10.50
CA GLU A 95 -18.28 6.29 11.47
C GLU A 95 -17.31 6.38 12.64
N ASP A 96 -16.88 5.23 13.16
CA ASP A 96 -15.89 5.15 14.25
C ASP A 96 -14.52 5.68 13.79
N GLN A 97 -14.09 5.37 12.58
CA GLN A 97 -12.85 5.90 12.02
C GLN A 97 -12.91 7.42 11.86
N ILE A 98 -14.00 7.98 11.34
CA ILE A 98 -14.19 9.42 11.21
C ILE A 98 -14.17 10.08 12.59
N ARG A 99 -14.92 9.53 13.56
CA ARG A 99 -14.97 10.06 14.93
C ARG A 99 -13.59 10.10 15.58
N LEU A 100 -12.84 9.01 15.47
CA LEU A 100 -11.48 8.88 16.04
C LEU A 100 -10.50 9.93 15.46
N LEU A 101 -10.67 10.31 14.20
CA LEU A 101 -9.71 11.15 13.48
C LEU A 101 -10.14 12.61 13.34
N SER A 102 -11.45 12.91 13.49
CA SER A 102 -11.99 14.25 13.33
C SER A 102 -11.47 15.25 14.35
N ASP A 103 -11.25 14.83 15.59
CA ASP A 103 -10.71 15.71 16.63
C ASP A 103 -9.26 16.14 16.33
N LYS A 104 -8.48 15.21 15.76
CA LYS A 104 -7.09 15.48 15.38
C LYS A 104 -6.97 16.24 14.06
N TRP A 105 -7.92 16.02 13.14
CA TRP A 105 -7.87 16.52 11.77
C TRP A 105 -9.26 16.99 11.30
N PRO A 106 -9.79 18.12 11.84
CA PRO A 106 -11.18 18.54 11.62
C PRO A 106 -11.49 18.90 10.16
N HIS A 107 -10.46 19.26 9.37
CA HIS A 107 -10.59 19.64 7.97
C HIS A 107 -10.01 18.60 7.01
N ALA A 108 -9.74 17.37 7.49
CA ALA A 108 -9.21 16.34 6.62
C ALA A 108 -10.26 15.84 5.62
N ARG A 109 -9.76 15.48 4.43
CA ARG A 109 -10.50 14.68 3.45
C ARG A 109 -10.21 13.19 3.71
N TYR A 110 -11.10 12.31 3.32
CA TYR A 110 -10.99 10.90 3.62
C TYR A 110 -11.00 10.03 2.37
N LEU A 111 -10.16 9.01 2.38
CA LEU A 111 -10.22 7.88 1.47
C LEU A 111 -10.65 6.64 2.27
N ALA A 112 -11.67 5.96 1.81
CA ALA A 112 -12.12 4.72 2.43
C ALA A 112 -11.21 3.57 1.99
N TYR A 113 -10.49 2.97 2.92
CA TYR A 113 -9.54 1.91 2.67
C TYR A 113 -10.06 0.56 3.19
N PHE A 114 -10.55 -0.26 2.28
CA PHE A 114 -10.88 -1.66 2.54
C PHE A 114 -9.58 -2.44 2.70
N GLN A 115 -9.20 -2.75 3.94
CA GLN A 115 -7.87 -3.24 4.26
C GLN A 115 -7.83 -4.75 4.54
N ASN A 116 -8.78 -5.27 5.31
CA ASN A 116 -8.77 -6.66 5.78
C ASN A 116 -8.98 -7.65 4.64
N HIS A 117 -8.23 -8.76 4.66
CA HIS A 117 -8.45 -9.88 3.73
C HIS A 117 -8.36 -9.50 2.23
N THR A 118 -9.31 -9.98 1.42
CA THR A 118 -9.33 -9.82 -0.05
C THR A 118 -10.61 -9.11 -0.47
N ASN A 119 -10.53 -7.80 -0.62
CA ASN A 119 -11.73 -6.97 -0.73
C ASN A 119 -12.37 -6.90 -2.13
N THR A 120 -11.93 -7.74 -3.06
CA THR A 120 -12.58 -7.98 -4.35
C THR A 120 -13.09 -9.43 -4.46
N TYR A 121 -13.01 -10.20 -3.39
CA TYR A 121 -13.40 -11.60 -3.35
C TYR A 121 -14.82 -11.74 -2.79
N ALA A 122 -15.80 -11.40 -3.62
CA ALA A 122 -17.23 -11.59 -3.38
C ALA A 122 -17.99 -11.44 -4.72
N PRO A 123 -19.26 -11.84 -4.80
CA PRO A 123 -20.11 -11.55 -5.98
C PRO A 123 -20.16 -10.04 -6.26
N VAL A 124 -20.11 -9.64 -7.53
CA VAL A 124 -20.06 -8.24 -7.98
C VAL A 124 -21.20 -7.40 -7.38
N ALA A 125 -22.40 -7.95 -7.27
CA ALA A 125 -23.54 -7.24 -6.66
C ALA A 125 -23.29 -6.87 -5.20
N GLU A 126 -22.61 -7.73 -4.43
CA GLU A 126 -22.22 -7.46 -3.06
C GLU A 126 -21.10 -6.42 -2.99
N LEU A 127 -20.08 -6.54 -3.83
CA LEU A 127 -19.00 -5.55 -3.96
C LEU A 127 -19.56 -4.17 -4.25
N ARG A 128 -20.42 -4.07 -5.27
CA ARG A 128 -21.11 -2.82 -5.66
C ARG A 128 -21.83 -2.20 -4.48
N LYS A 129 -22.69 -2.98 -3.81
CA LYS A 129 -23.44 -2.52 -2.64
C LYS A 129 -22.55 -1.94 -1.55
N LYS A 130 -21.46 -2.64 -1.21
CA LYS A 130 -20.52 -2.19 -0.15
C LYS A 130 -19.75 -0.94 -0.57
N TYR A 131 -19.25 -0.88 -1.80
CA TYR A 131 -18.48 0.28 -2.28
C TYR A 131 -19.35 1.52 -2.44
N GLU A 132 -20.55 1.39 -3.02
CA GLU A 132 -21.48 2.50 -3.20
C GLU A 132 -22.00 3.03 -1.86
N ALA A 133 -22.26 2.17 -0.88
CA ALA A 133 -22.65 2.58 0.47
C ALA A 133 -21.60 3.48 1.14
N VAL A 134 -20.34 3.15 0.98
CA VAL A 134 -19.22 3.95 1.51
C VAL A 134 -19.07 5.26 0.72
N LEU A 135 -19.16 5.21 -0.61
CA LEU A 135 -19.05 6.39 -1.48
C LEU A 135 -20.22 7.36 -1.36
N ALA A 136 -21.36 6.92 -0.84
CA ALA A 136 -22.51 7.80 -0.54
C ALA A 136 -22.21 8.80 0.60
N ASN A 137 -21.20 8.52 1.45
CA ASN A 137 -20.79 9.47 2.48
C ASN A 137 -20.05 10.67 1.83
N PRO A 138 -20.54 11.91 2.00
CA PRO A 138 -19.97 13.09 1.34
C PRO A 138 -18.56 13.46 1.79
N LYS A 139 -18.08 12.90 2.90
CA LYS A 139 -16.71 13.11 3.40
C LYS A 139 -15.69 12.18 2.71
N ILE A 140 -16.16 11.19 1.94
CA ILE A 140 -15.29 10.23 1.26
C ILE A 140 -15.01 10.70 -0.16
N GLU A 141 -13.75 10.96 -0.46
CA GLU A 141 -13.24 11.39 -1.77
C GLU A 141 -13.08 10.22 -2.76
N GLY A 142 -12.83 9.02 -2.25
CA GLY A 142 -12.58 7.85 -3.08
C GLY A 142 -12.27 6.60 -2.29
N LEU A 143 -11.93 5.53 -3.01
CA LEU A 143 -11.66 4.21 -2.47
C LEU A 143 -10.20 3.80 -2.59
N VAL A 144 -9.75 3.05 -1.61
CA VAL A 144 -8.54 2.25 -1.63
C VAL A 144 -8.94 0.81 -1.34
N ILE A 145 -8.57 -0.12 -2.20
CA ILE A 145 -9.02 -1.51 -2.07
C ILE A 145 -7.81 -2.43 -2.01
N GLY A 146 -7.56 -3.01 -0.82
CA GLY A 146 -6.55 -4.05 -0.63
C GLY A 146 -7.06 -5.39 -1.15
N THR A 147 -6.30 -6.02 -2.04
CA THR A 147 -6.72 -7.28 -2.65
C THR A 147 -5.56 -8.14 -3.13
N ARG A 148 -5.89 -9.33 -3.61
CA ARG A 148 -4.98 -10.27 -4.25
C ARG A 148 -5.06 -10.13 -5.78
N PRO A 149 -3.93 -10.26 -6.51
CA PRO A 149 -3.93 -10.22 -7.97
C PRO A 149 -4.83 -11.26 -8.64
N ASP A 150 -5.01 -12.43 -8.01
CA ASP A 150 -5.83 -13.54 -8.51
C ASP A 150 -7.33 -13.42 -8.22
N CYS A 151 -7.76 -12.29 -7.64
CA CYS A 151 -9.16 -11.98 -7.32
C CYS A 151 -9.67 -10.76 -8.11
N LEU A 152 -9.28 -10.66 -9.36
CA LEU A 152 -9.65 -9.60 -10.29
C LEU A 152 -10.23 -10.22 -11.59
N PRO A 153 -11.34 -10.98 -11.54
CA PRO A 153 -12.02 -11.45 -12.73
C PRO A 153 -12.64 -10.28 -13.52
N GLU A 154 -13.04 -10.51 -14.76
CA GLU A 154 -13.46 -9.46 -15.70
C GLU A 154 -14.64 -8.63 -15.16
N ASP A 155 -15.64 -9.27 -14.60
CA ASP A 155 -16.82 -8.59 -14.02
C ASP A 155 -16.47 -7.66 -12.83
N VAL A 156 -15.48 -8.04 -12.03
CA VAL A 156 -14.94 -7.18 -10.97
C VAL A 156 -14.14 -6.01 -11.57
N LEU A 157 -13.31 -6.27 -12.58
CA LEU A 157 -12.56 -5.22 -13.28
C LEU A 157 -13.50 -4.20 -13.96
N GLU A 158 -14.63 -4.65 -14.51
CA GLU A 158 -15.67 -3.77 -15.06
C GLU A 158 -16.28 -2.86 -13.96
N LEU A 159 -16.68 -3.44 -12.81
CA LEU A 159 -17.17 -2.67 -11.66
C LEU A 159 -16.16 -1.63 -11.20
N LEU A 160 -14.88 -2.03 -11.05
CA LEU A 160 -13.82 -1.11 -10.64
C LEU A 160 -13.59 0.01 -11.67
N SER A 161 -13.72 -0.30 -12.97
CA SER A 161 -13.64 0.70 -14.03
C SER A 161 -14.78 1.71 -13.98
N GLU A 162 -16.00 1.26 -13.69
CA GLU A 162 -17.16 2.14 -13.49
C GLU A 162 -16.93 3.10 -12.30
N ILE A 163 -16.40 2.57 -11.19
CA ILE A 163 -16.08 3.36 -10.00
C ILE A 163 -14.95 4.36 -10.31
N ASN A 164 -13.89 3.90 -10.98
CA ASN A 164 -12.72 4.72 -11.32
C ASN A 164 -13.08 5.90 -12.24
N ARG A 165 -14.09 5.79 -13.08
CA ARG A 165 -14.60 6.91 -13.91
C ARG A 165 -15.29 8.00 -13.11
N LYS A 166 -15.83 7.70 -11.93
CA LYS A 166 -16.66 8.61 -11.13
C LYS A 166 -15.98 9.09 -9.85
N HIS A 167 -15.08 8.26 -9.31
CA HIS A 167 -14.45 8.46 -8.02
C HIS A 167 -12.96 8.17 -8.11
N PHE A 168 -12.20 8.75 -7.21
CA PHE A 168 -10.79 8.40 -7.09
C PHE A 168 -10.64 6.97 -6.56
N LEU A 169 -9.80 6.17 -7.25
CA LEU A 169 -9.58 4.78 -6.92
C LEU A 169 -8.10 4.40 -7.08
N TRP A 170 -7.56 3.62 -6.15
CA TRP A 170 -6.42 2.76 -6.40
C TRP A 170 -6.59 1.41 -5.74
N LEU A 171 -5.97 0.39 -6.32
CA LEU A 171 -5.87 -0.93 -5.74
C LEU A 171 -4.52 -1.13 -5.08
N GLU A 172 -4.52 -1.82 -3.95
CA GLU A 172 -3.31 -2.26 -3.25
C GLU A 172 -3.16 -3.78 -3.42
N LEU A 173 -2.20 -4.19 -4.25
CA LEU A 173 -1.97 -5.58 -4.61
C LEU A 173 -0.92 -6.24 -3.73
N GLY A 174 -1.29 -7.33 -3.07
CA GLY A 174 -0.39 -8.10 -2.21
C GLY A 174 0.47 -9.07 -3.02
N LEU A 175 1.63 -8.64 -3.54
CA LEU A 175 2.61 -9.49 -4.21
C LEU A 175 3.54 -10.20 -3.23
N GLN A 176 4.03 -9.47 -2.25
CA GLN A 176 4.93 -9.85 -1.15
C GLN A 176 6.36 -10.11 -1.61
N THR A 177 6.58 -10.96 -2.60
CA THR A 177 7.87 -11.32 -3.22
C THR A 177 7.68 -11.77 -4.67
N ILE A 178 8.73 -11.70 -5.48
CA ILE A 178 8.75 -12.29 -6.82
C ILE A 178 9.28 -13.73 -6.82
N HIS A 179 9.92 -14.16 -5.75
CA HIS A 179 10.58 -15.46 -5.68
C HIS A 179 9.56 -16.56 -5.38
N GLU A 180 9.37 -17.46 -6.35
CA GLU A 180 8.33 -18.50 -6.28
C GLU A 180 8.54 -19.50 -5.15
N GLU A 181 9.78 -19.75 -4.76
CA GLU A 181 10.10 -20.61 -3.63
C GLU A 181 9.62 -19.98 -2.30
N THR A 182 9.96 -18.70 -2.09
CA THR A 182 9.48 -17.93 -0.95
C THR A 182 7.96 -17.80 -0.98
N ALA A 183 7.37 -17.54 -2.17
CA ALA A 183 5.93 -17.43 -2.34
C ALA A 183 5.18 -18.71 -1.92
N ARG A 184 5.75 -19.88 -2.22
CA ARG A 184 5.23 -21.17 -1.76
C ARG A 184 5.39 -21.33 -0.25
N ALA A 185 6.56 -20.98 0.29
CA ALA A 185 6.82 -21.07 1.74
C ALA A 185 5.87 -20.20 2.58
N ILE A 186 5.49 -19.01 2.07
CA ILE A 186 4.51 -18.13 2.73
C ILE A 186 3.06 -18.43 2.36
N HIS A 187 2.78 -19.51 1.64
CA HIS A 187 1.44 -19.90 1.19
C HIS A 187 0.71 -18.79 0.41
N ARG A 188 1.39 -18.12 -0.53
CA ARG A 188 0.76 -17.07 -1.36
C ARG A 188 -0.32 -17.64 -2.29
N CYS A 189 -0.16 -18.88 -2.77
CA CYS A 189 -1.11 -19.65 -3.56
C CYS A 189 -1.49 -19.03 -4.93
N TYR A 190 -0.59 -18.27 -5.55
CA TYR A 190 -0.67 -17.87 -6.97
C TYR A 190 0.74 -17.57 -7.52
N ASP A 191 0.91 -17.74 -8.85
CA ASP A 191 2.17 -17.52 -9.55
C ASP A 191 2.41 -16.05 -9.86
N LEU A 192 3.68 -15.65 -10.05
CA LEU A 192 4.07 -14.30 -10.44
C LEU A 192 3.36 -13.82 -11.71
N ARG A 193 3.13 -14.71 -12.69
CA ARG A 193 2.38 -14.40 -13.93
C ARG A 193 0.96 -13.90 -13.65
N VAL A 194 0.33 -14.30 -12.56
CA VAL A 194 -1.00 -13.80 -12.16
C VAL A 194 -0.91 -12.33 -11.77
N PHE A 195 0.14 -11.96 -11.05
CA PHE A 195 0.40 -10.56 -10.74
C PHE A 195 0.65 -9.72 -12.00
N ASP A 196 1.45 -10.23 -12.95
CA ASP A 196 1.72 -9.50 -14.19
C ASP A 196 0.45 -9.23 -14.99
N ARG A 197 -0.42 -10.23 -15.12
CA ARG A 197 -1.73 -10.07 -15.79
C ARG A 197 -2.63 -9.07 -15.07
N ALA A 198 -2.63 -9.09 -13.74
CA ALA A 198 -3.41 -8.13 -12.94
C ALA A 198 -2.91 -6.69 -13.14
N MET A 199 -1.59 -6.47 -13.13
CA MET A 199 -1.01 -5.16 -13.41
C MET A 199 -1.39 -4.64 -14.79
N GLU A 200 -1.30 -5.50 -15.81
CA GLU A 200 -1.68 -5.15 -17.19
C GLU A 200 -3.18 -4.82 -17.29
N ALA A 201 -4.05 -5.66 -16.72
CA ALA A 201 -5.50 -5.42 -16.72
C ALA A 201 -5.90 -4.09 -16.04
N LEU A 202 -5.21 -3.71 -14.96
CA LEU A 202 -5.42 -2.43 -14.27
C LEU A 202 -4.90 -1.26 -15.12
N ARG A 203 -3.72 -1.42 -15.75
CA ARG A 203 -3.13 -0.42 -16.63
C ARG A 203 -4.05 -0.10 -17.82
N GLU A 204 -4.56 -1.12 -18.51
CA GLU A 204 -5.50 -0.97 -19.64
C GLU A 204 -6.77 -0.20 -19.27
N ARG A 205 -7.16 -0.26 -17.99
CA ARG A 205 -8.35 0.42 -17.45
C ARG A 205 -8.04 1.75 -16.77
N GLY A 206 -6.78 2.20 -16.79
CA GLY A 206 -6.33 3.42 -16.12
C GLY A 206 -6.54 3.38 -14.59
N ILE A 207 -6.59 2.19 -13.99
CA ILE A 207 -6.76 2.02 -12.55
C ILE A 207 -5.39 2.01 -11.88
N LYS A 208 -5.17 2.91 -10.93
CA LYS A 208 -3.90 3.02 -10.21
C LYS A 208 -3.63 1.79 -9.35
N ALA A 209 -2.41 1.27 -9.43
CA ALA A 209 -1.96 0.12 -8.65
C ALA A 209 -0.83 0.51 -7.68
N VAL A 210 -0.96 0.06 -6.44
CA VAL A 210 0.08 0.11 -5.40
C VAL A 210 0.46 -1.32 -5.06
N VAL A 211 1.74 -1.64 -5.11
CA VAL A 211 2.21 -3.02 -4.86
C VAL A 211 2.81 -3.13 -3.46
N HIS A 212 2.43 -4.19 -2.75
CA HIS A 212 2.99 -4.52 -1.44
C HIS A 212 4.10 -5.56 -1.59
N LEU A 213 5.29 -5.23 -1.08
CA LEU A 213 6.40 -6.13 -0.85
C LEU A 213 6.66 -6.29 0.64
N ILE A 214 7.07 -7.47 1.07
CA ILE A 214 7.49 -7.74 2.45
C ILE A 214 9.01 -7.94 2.44
N LEU A 215 9.71 -7.14 3.24
CA LEU A 215 11.14 -7.25 3.45
C LEU A 215 11.43 -8.09 4.69
N GLY A 216 12.35 -9.05 4.56
CA GLY A 216 12.75 -9.95 5.64
C GLY A 216 11.95 -11.26 5.69
N LEU A 217 11.40 -11.72 4.57
CA LEU A 217 10.79 -13.05 4.49
C LEU A 217 11.86 -14.13 4.70
N PRO A 218 11.55 -15.25 5.41
CA PRO A 218 12.49 -16.33 5.63
C PRO A 218 13.06 -16.87 4.31
N GLY A 219 14.39 -17.05 4.28
CA GLY A 219 15.11 -17.54 3.11
C GLY A 219 15.49 -16.48 2.09
N GLU A 220 15.00 -15.24 2.19
CA GLU A 220 15.37 -14.16 1.27
C GLU A 220 16.66 -13.46 1.69
N SER A 221 17.61 -13.42 0.76
CA SER A 221 18.80 -12.58 0.88
C SER A 221 18.47 -11.11 0.61
N ARG A 222 19.41 -10.24 0.99
CA ARG A 222 19.31 -8.81 0.67
C ARG A 222 19.12 -8.57 -0.83
N GLU A 223 19.84 -9.29 -1.69
CA GLU A 223 19.76 -9.13 -3.14
C GLU A 223 18.39 -9.59 -3.69
N MET A 224 17.84 -10.69 -3.19
CA MET A 224 16.50 -11.13 -3.56
C MET A 224 15.42 -10.08 -3.23
N MET A 225 15.51 -9.41 -2.08
CA MET A 225 14.61 -8.31 -1.74
C MET A 225 14.75 -7.11 -2.70
N LEU A 226 15.98 -6.78 -3.09
CA LEU A 226 16.26 -5.73 -4.08
C LEU A 226 15.76 -6.11 -5.48
N ASP A 227 15.87 -7.38 -5.88
CA ASP A 227 15.32 -7.89 -7.15
C ASP A 227 13.79 -7.75 -7.19
N SER A 228 13.12 -8.04 -6.07
CA SER A 228 11.67 -7.82 -5.95
C SER A 228 11.31 -6.34 -6.16
N VAL A 229 12.10 -5.43 -5.59
CA VAL A 229 11.89 -3.98 -5.76
C VAL A 229 12.14 -3.55 -7.22
N ARG A 230 13.25 -3.99 -7.85
CA ARG A 230 13.54 -3.68 -9.27
C ARG A 230 12.45 -4.20 -10.19
N TYR A 231 12.01 -5.45 -9.99
CA TYR A 231 10.96 -6.07 -10.78
C TYR A 231 9.64 -5.28 -10.72
N VAL A 232 9.21 -4.90 -9.53
CA VAL A 232 7.99 -4.11 -9.36
C VAL A 232 8.18 -2.71 -9.95
N SER A 233 9.35 -2.10 -9.76
CA SER A 233 9.70 -0.77 -10.30
C SER A 233 9.71 -0.73 -11.83
N SER A 234 9.94 -1.85 -12.50
CA SER A 234 9.90 -1.94 -13.97
C SER A 234 8.49 -2.02 -14.55
N LYS A 235 7.44 -2.13 -13.71
CA LYS A 235 6.05 -2.21 -14.22
C LYS A 235 5.59 -0.85 -14.75
N PRO A 236 5.08 -0.81 -15.99
CA PRO A 236 4.56 0.43 -16.56
C PRO A 236 3.43 1.01 -15.70
N GLU A 237 3.42 2.33 -15.55
CA GLU A 237 2.39 3.08 -14.83
C GLU A 237 2.16 2.64 -13.38
N LEU A 238 3.17 2.06 -12.74
CA LEU A 238 3.14 1.77 -11.31
C LEU A 238 2.87 3.06 -10.53
N PHE A 239 1.73 3.12 -9.84
CA PHE A 239 1.37 4.30 -9.05
C PHE A 239 2.15 4.39 -7.74
N GLY A 240 2.32 3.26 -7.05
CA GLY A 240 2.98 3.30 -5.75
C GLY A 240 3.47 1.96 -5.24
N MET A 241 4.26 2.03 -4.19
CA MET A 241 4.86 0.87 -3.54
C MET A 241 4.75 0.96 -2.01
N LYS A 242 4.56 -0.18 -1.37
CA LYS A 242 4.71 -0.37 0.08
C LYS A 242 5.84 -1.34 0.34
N LEU A 243 6.82 -0.93 1.11
CA LEU A 243 7.87 -1.78 1.65
C LEU A 243 7.51 -2.10 3.11
N HIS A 244 6.95 -3.29 3.33
CA HIS A 244 6.61 -3.74 4.67
C HIS A 244 7.79 -4.43 5.32
N LEU A 245 8.14 -4.03 6.54
CA LEU A 245 8.94 -4.88 7.42
C LEU A 245 8.09 -6.09 7.82
N LEU A 246 8.59 -7.30 7.62
CA LEU A 246 7.95 -8.49 8.17
C LEU A 246 7.78 -8.34 9.68
N ASN A 247 6.54 -8.49 10.14
CA ASN A 247 6.22 -8.63 11.55
C ASN A 247 5.67 -10.03 11.80
N ILE A 248 6.31 -10.79 12.67
CA ILE A 248 5.74 -12.01 13.21
C ILE A 248 4.81 -11.60 14.35
N VAL A 249 3.57 -12.01 14.26
CA VAL A 249 2.53 -11.63 15.21
C VAL A 249 1.84 -12.86 15.78
N LYS A 250 1.31 -12.74 16.98
CA LYS A 250 0.49 -13.78 17.62
C LYS A 250 -0.70 -14.12 16.73
N GLY A 251 -1.02 -15.40 16.63
CA GLY A 251 -2.10 -15.92 15.79
C GLY A 251 -1.72 -16.07 14.30
N SER A 252 -0.49 -15.70 13.88
CA SER A 252 0.00 -16.04 12.56
C SER A 252 0.66 -17.42 12.55
N GLN A 253 0.63 -18.11 11.40
CA GLN A 253 1.36 -19.40 11.28
C GLN A 253 2.87 -19.24 11.49
N MET A 254 3.42 -18.05 11.19
CA MET A 254 4.85 -17.78 11.42
C MET A 254 5.24 -17.83 12.89
N GLU A 255 4.33 -17.59 13.82
CA GLU A 255 4.57 -17.77 15.25
C GLU A 255 5.07 -19.18 15.59
N TYR A 256 4.56 -20.19 14.90
CA TYR A 256 4.87 -21.60 15.13
C TYR A 256 5.93 -22.14 14.17
N LEU A 257 5.92 -21.69 12.92
CA LEU A 257 6.86 -22.15 11.89
C LEU A 257 8.26 -21.55 12.06
N TYR A 258 8.35 -20.35 12.63
CA TYR A 258 9.58 -19.57 12.76
C TYR A 258 9.68 -18.89 14.14
N PRO A 259 9.63 -19.62 15.26
CA PRO A 259 9.50 -19.05 16.61
C PRO A 259 10.66 -18.11 17.00
N ASP A 260 11.87 -18.39 16.51
CA ASP A 260 13.08 -17.62 16.83
C ASP A 260 13.55 -16.74 15.67
N TYR A 261 12.73 -16.59 14.61
CA TYR A 261 13.15 -15.86 13.44
C TYR A 261 13.16 -14.34 13.69
N GLN A 262 14.30 -13.76 13.36
CA GLN A 262 14.49 -12.31 13.37
C GLN A 262 14.67 -11.82 11.93
N PRO A 263 13.69 -11.09 11.35
CA PRO A 263 13.79 -10.59 9.97
C PRO A 263 15.02 -9.72 9.73
N PHE A 264 15.44 -8.97 10.76
CA PHE A 264 16.65 -8.14 10.74
C PHE A 264 17.24 -8.03 12.14
N ASP A 265 18.57 -8.07 12.23
CA ASP A 265 19.31 -8.00 13.49
C ASP A 265 19.15 -6.66 14.21
N SER A 266 18.89 -5.58 13.46
CA SER A 266 18.78 -4.23 14.02
C SER A 266 17.94 -3.29 13.15
N ILE A 267 17.50 -2.18 13.74
CA ILE A 267 16.87 -1.06 13.01
C ILE A 267 17.82 -0.56 11.92
N ASP A 268 19.11 -0.44 12.19
CA ASP A 268 20.07 0.08 11.21
C ASP A 268 20.24 -0.84 10.00
N ALA A 269 20.24 -2.17 10.19
CA ALA A 269 20.26 -3.13 9.08
C ALA A 269 19.03 -2.97 8.17
N TYR A 270 17.85 -2.82 8.76
CA TYR A 270 16.62 -2.56 8.03
C TYR A 270 16.64 -1.19 7.30
N VAL A 271 17.05 -0.13 8.00
CA VAL A 271 17.16 1.23 7.43
C VAL A 271 18.08 1.25 6.22
N ARG A 272 19.23 0.56 6.28
CA ARG A 272 20.15 0.44 5.13
C ARG A 272 19.47 -0.19 3.94
N LEU A 273 18.79 -1.30 4.13
CA LEU A 273 18.08 -1.97 3.03
C LEU A 273 16.99 -1.07 2.43
N VAL A 274 16.18 -0.40 3.27
CA VAL A 274 15.11 0.49 2.77
C VAL A 274 15.68 1.66 1.96
N CYS A 275 16.80 2.25 2.37
CA CYS A 275 17.48 3.28 1.59
C CYS A 275 17.95 2.74 0.23
N ASP A 276 18.55 1.54 0.22
CA ASP A 276 18.97 0.89 -1.03
C ASP A 276 17.79 0.55 -1.95
N CYS A 277 16.63 0.20 -1.38
CA CYS A 277 15.39 0.02 -2.14
C CYS A 277 14.92 1.35 -2.74
N LEU A 278 14.84 2.41 -1.93
CA LEU A 278 14.39 3.73 -2.36
C LEU A 278 15.24 4.27 -3.53
N GLU A 279 16.56 4.12 -3.48
CA GLU A 279 17.44 4.54 -4.55
C GLU A 279 17.12 3.89 -5.91
N ARG A 280 16.44 2.74 -5.93
CA ARG A 280 16.11 1.94 -7.12
C ARG A 280 14.64 2.06 -7.54
N ILE A 281 13.81 2.74 -6.77
CA ILE A 281 12.40 2.99 -7.12
C ILE A 281 12.32 4.27 -7.93
N PRO A 282 11.73 4.29 -9.13
CA PRO A 282 11.57 5.50 -9.93
C PRO A 282 10.95 6.65 -9.13
N PRO A 283 11.42 7.88 -9.30
CA PRO A 283 10.99 9.02 -8.47
C PRO A 283 9.50 9.37 -8.62
N GLU A 284 8.87 9.03 -9.74
CA GLU A 284 7.43 9.20 -9.97
C GLU A 284 6.55 8.25 -9.14
N VAL A 285 7.08 7.09 -8.73
CA VAL A 285 6.36 6.10 -7.93
C VAL A 285 6.16 6.60 -6.50
N THR A 286 4.93 6.64 -6.03
CA THR A 286 4.64 7.10 -4.68
C THR A 286 4.96 6.03 -3.62
N ILE A 287 5.54 6.45 -2.51
CA ILE A 287 5.87 5.56 -1.38
C ILE A 287 4.75 5.64 -0.34
N HIS A 288 4.06 4.52 -0.15
CA HIS A 288 2.91 4.42 0.74
C HIS A 288 3.25 3.93 2.14
N ARG A 289 4.34 3.17 2.29
CA ARG A 289 4.79 2.63 3.58
C ARG A 289 6.26 2.18 3.51
N LEU A 290 6.98 2.39 4.61
CA LEU A 290 8.40 2.01 4.78
C LEU A 290 8.65 1.25 6.10
N THR A 291 7.60 0.75 6.78
CA THR A 291 7.71 0.09 8.09
C THR A 291 6.70 -1.04 8.22
N GLY A 292 6.85 -1.90 9.23
CA GLY A 292 5.77 -2.76 9.72
C GLY A 292 4.66 -1.95 10.43
N ASP A 293 3.54 -2.60 10.69
CA ASP A 293 2.40 -1.97 11.38
C ASP A 293 1.61 -3.01 12.19
N ALA A 294 2.25 -3.62 13.16
CA ALA A 294 1.59 -4.52 14.10
C ALA A 294 1.32 -3.82 15.43
N PRO A 295 0.15 -4.08 16.07
CA PRO A 295 -0.07 -3.65 17.45
C PRO A 295 0.96 -4.28 18.38
N ARG A 296 1.45 -3.49 19.34
CA ARG A 296 2.48 -3.94 20.30
C ARG A 296 2.03 -5.17 21.10
N SER A 297 0.74 -5.31 21.36
CA SER A 297 0.17 -6.41 22.14
C SER A 297 0.28 -7.78 21.48
N ILE A 298 0.37 -7.82 20.14
CA ILE A 298 0.47 -9.06 19.37
C ILE A 298 1.82 -9.21 18.66
N LEU A 299 2.67 -8.19 18.65
CA LEU A 299 3.98 -8.24 18.00
C LEU A 299 4.93 -9.19 18.75
N ILE A 300 5.51 -10.14 18.02
CA ILE A 300 6.53 -11.07 18.49
C ILE A 300 7.91 -10.62 18.00
N SER A 301 8.08 -10.48 16.67
CA SER A 301 9.37 -10.18 16.04
C SER A 301 9.22 -9.29 14.82
N PRO A 302 10.16 -8.38 14.58
CA PRO A 302 11.21 -7.94 15.49
C PRO A 302 10.65 -6.96 16.54
N PRO A 303 11.04 -7.07 17.83
CA PRO A 303 10.42 -6.29 18.91
C PRO A 303 10.59 -4.78 18.78
N TRP A 304 11.59 -4.33 18.03
CA TRP A 304 11.84 -2.89 17.80
C TRP A 304 10.92 -2.28 16.70
N SER A 305 10.18 -3.08 15.93
CA SER A 305 9.39 -2.59 14.79
C SER A 305 8.25 -1.63 15.19
N PHE A 306 7.77 -1.68 16.44
CA PHE A 306 6.80 -0.71 16.94
C PHE A 306 7.36 0.73 17.04
N ASN A 307 8.68 0.91 17.04
CA ASN A 307 9.35 2.22 17.07
C ASN A 307 9.36 2.89 15.68
N LYS A 308 8.20 3.02 15.04
CA LYS A 308 8.06 3.54 13.67
C LYS A 308 8.77 4.88 13.46
N ARG A 309 8.69 5.80 14.44
CA ARG A 309 9.34 7.10 14.35
C ARG A 309 10.86 6.98 14.24
N THR A 310 11.47 6.12 15.04
CA THR A 310 12.92 5.86 14.99
C THR A 310 13.34 5.32 13.64
N ILE A 311 12.56 4.37 13.10
CA ILE A 311 12.85 3.80 11.77
C ILE A 311 12.75 4.87 10.68
N LEU A 312 11.68 5.65 10.66
CA LEU A 312 11.46 6.69 9.64
C LEU A 312 12.51 7.81 9.72
N ASN A 313 12.87 8.24 10.94
CA ASN A 313 13.96 9.20 11.14
C ASN A 313 15.28 8.61 10.66
N GLY A 314 15.60 7.37 11.01
CA GLY A 314 16.82 6.69 10.54
C GLY A 314 16.92 6.61 9.02
N ILE A 315 15.82 6.35 8.32
CA ILE A 315 15.77 6.37 6.85
C ILE A 315 16.04 7.79 6.32
N HIS A 316 15.38 8.79 6.89
CA HIS A 316 15.57 10.19 6.53
C HIS A 316 17.02 10.63 6.74
N ASP A 317 17.56 10.42 7.93
CA ASP A 317 18.92 10.84 8.32
C ASP A 317 19.97 10.15 7.45
N ARG A 318 19.78 8.85 7.17
CA ARG A 318 20.70 8.11 6.30
C ARG A 318 20.68 8.62 4.87
N LEU A 319 19.50 8.88 4.27
CA LEU A 319 19.42 9.45 2.93
C LEU A 319 20.09 10.84 2.86
N HIS A 320 19.95 11.66 3.91
CA HIS A 320 20.64 12.93 4.00
C HIS A 320 22.16 12.77 4.14
N LEU A 321 22.62 11.88 5.02
CA LEU A 321 24.04 11.60 5.23
C LEU A 321 24.74 11.14 3.93
N LEU A 322 24.05 10.33 3.12
CA LEU A 322 24.55 9.81 1.85
C LEU A 322 24.31 10.77 0.67
N ASP A 323 23.72 11.92 0.93
CA ASP A 323 23.18 12.81 -0.10
C ASP A 323 22.42 12.02 -1.18
N SER A 324 21.55 11.12 -0.74
CA SER A 324 20.81 10.20 -1.60
C SER A 324 19.31 10.45 -1.54
N TRP A 325 18.59 9.92 -2.52
CA TRP A 325 17.15 10.06 -2.68
C TRP A 325 16.56 8.92 -3.52
N GLN A 326 15.23 8.83 -3.51
CA GLN A 326 14.52 7.88 -4.37
C GLN A 326 14.84 8.10 -5.83
N GLY A 327 15.23 7.03 -6.51
CA GLY A 327 15.53 7.03 -7.94
C GLY A 327 16.96 7.44 -8.28
N LYS A 328 17.83 7.77 -7.32
CA LYS A 328 19.23 8.15 -7.58
C LYS A 328 20.01 7.07 -8.32
N ARG A 329 19.64 5.80 -8.15
CA ARG A 329 20.26 4.62 -8.78
C ARG A 329 19.27 3.84 -9.66
N CYS A 330 18.24 4.49 -10.19
CA CYS A 330 17.42 3.89 -11.24
C CYS A 330 18.24 3.78 -12.53
N GLU A 331 18.22 2.58 -13.12
CA GLU A 331 18.83 2.26 -14.40
C GLU A 331 17.87 2.57 -15.55
#